data_38cfa1cdd8c7b9fc2d1cb9f71ee170be
#
_entry.id   38cfa1cdd8c7b9fc2d1cb9f71ee170be
#
_cell.length_a   1.000
_cell.length_b   1.000
_cell.length_c   1.000
_cell.angle_alpha   90.00
_cell.angle_beta   90.00
_cell.angle_gamma   90.00
#
_symmetry.space_group_name_H-M   'P 1'
#
loop_
_entity.id
_entity.type
_entity.pdbx_description
1 polymer ?
#
loop_
_entity_poly.entity_id
_entity_poly.type
_entity_poly.pdbx_seq_one_letter_code
_entity_poly.pdbx_strand_id
1 'polypeptide(L)'
;MRILPRGLPLVALLAACGGDGTGPQAPRPLGAAEVSAISRAILAPGVDVARDGASGAARSLSPDGAASSLQTGSIPFGFTAPCQPSGSTVVSGSLSAAWDPVAQVAAIHAAASLRPQACAVRAEGADLTVTGDPSLELTLTAAGDATGVKALLLTESGALSWIRSDGSSGRCEVQVAALLLAGTPNYHVTGTVCGTSVDFTGPL
;
A
#
# COMPACT_ATOMS: atom_id res chain seq x y z
N MET A 1 -30.07 -47.66 68.98
CA MET A 1 -28.81 -48.15 68.47
C MET A 1 -28.73 -47.73 66.97
N ARG A 2 -28.11 -46.59 66.63
CA ARG A 2 -28.01 -46.09 65.29
C ARG A 2 -26.57 -45.69 65.07
N ILE A 3 -25.92 -46.37 64.16
CA ILE A 3 -24.53 -46.16 63.75
C ILE A 3 -24.51 -45.16 62.59
N LEU A 4 -23.84 -43.99 62.73
CA LEU A 4 -23.56 -43.06 61.68
C LEU A 4 -22.25 -43.43 60.96
N PRO A 5 -22.19 -43.45 59.66
CA PRO A 5 -20.93 -43.57 58.98
C PRO A 5 -20.25 -42.22 58.85
N ARG A 6 -18.98 -42.18 59.20
CA ARG A 6 -18.06 -41.05 59.00
C ARG A 6 -17.76 -40.87 57.52
N GLY A 7 -18.16 -39.72 56.92
CA GLY A 7 -17.73 -39.30 55.61
C GLY A 7 -16.30 -38.76 55.68
N LEU A 8 -15.41 -39.32 54.85
CA LEU A 8 -14.09 -38.77 54.57
C LEU A 8 -14.22 -37.59 53.64
N PRO A 9 -13.54 -36.49 53.88
CA PRO A 9 -13.44 -35.41 52.86
C PRO A 9 -12.41 -35.82 51.79
N LEU A 10 -12.87 -35.91 50.55
CA LEU A 10 -12.02 -36.08 49.38
C LEU A 10 -11.37 -34.72 49.07
N VAL A 11 -10.10 -34.58 49.43
CA VAL A 11 -9.29 -33.43 49.05
C VAL A 11 -8.91 -33.61 47.59
N ALA A 12 -9.59 -32.91 46.69
CA ALA A 12 -9.20 -32.79 45.28
C ALA A 12 -7.99 -31.87 45.19
N LEU A 13 -6.81 -32.43 45.00
CA LEU A 13 -5.62 -31.69 44.55
C LEU A 13 -5.84 -31.27 43.11
N LEU A 14 -6.25 -30.02 42.91
CA LEU A 14 -6.14 -29.33 41.62
C LEU A 14 -4.65 -29.07 41.38
N ALA A 15 -4.00 -29.95 40.64
CA ALA A 15 -2.71 -29.67 40.04
C ALA A 15 -2.91 -28.51 39.02
N ALA A 16 -2.59 -27.31 39.45
CA ALA A 16 -2.41 -26.18 38.55
C ALA A 16 -1.17 -26.47 37.68
N CYS A 17 -1.38 -27.06 36.50
CA CYS A 17 -0.39 -26.99 35.42
C CYS A 17 -0.27 -25.53 35.04
N GLY A 18 0.70 -24.85 35.65
CA GLY A 18 1.25 -23.60 35.14
C GLY A 18 1.92 -23.90 33.81
N GLY A 19 1.16 -23.94 32.75
CA GLY A 19 1.70 -23.90 31.40
C GLY A 19 2.23 -22.51 31.17
N ASP A 20 3.56 -22.39 31.11
CA ASP A 20 4.20 -21.22 30.53
C ASP A 20 3.55 -20.98 29.15
N GLY A 21 2.81 -19.88 29.04
CA GLY A 21 2.00 -19.53 27.86
C GLY A 21 2.83 -19.20 26.64
N THR A 22 3.57 -20.18 26.12
CA THR A 22 4.21 -20.15 24.79
C THR A 22 3.27 -20.68 23.70
N GLY A 23 1.95 -20.60 23.92
CA GLY A 23 1.01 -20.75 22.82
C GLY A 23 1.21 -19.61 21.80
N PRO A 24 0.97 -19.85 20.50
CA PRO A 24 1.04 -18.80 19.52
C PRO A 24 0.13 -17.65 19.97
N GLN A 25 0.73 -16.52 20.31
CA GLN A 25 -0.02 -15.32 20.66
C GLN A 25 -0.93 -14.97 19.47
N ALA A 26 -2.21 -14.76 19.75
CA ALA A 26 -3.11 -14.25 18.73
C ALA A 26 -2.47 -13.00 18.10
N PRO A 27 -2.48 -12.87 16.77
CA PRO A 27 -1.80 -11.77 16.09
C PRO A 27 -2.36 -10.44 16.62
N ARG A 28 -1.49 -9.65 17.26
CA ARG A 28 -1.85 -8.32 17.73
C ARG A 28 -2.15 -7.45 16.51
N PRO A 29 -3.31 -6.81 16.43
CA PRO A 29 -3.64 -5.95 15.29
C PRO A 29 -2.59 -4.85 15.11
N LEU A 30 -2.44 -4.38 13.88
CA LEU A 30 -1.54 -3.26 13.57
C LEU A 30 -2.06 -1.98 14.24
N GLY A 31 -1.16 -1.22 14.85
CA GLY A 31 -1.46 0.09 15.39
C GLY A 31 -1.53 1.17 14.29
N ALA A 32 -2.13 2.32 14.59
CA ALA A 32 -2.28 3.40 13.61
C ALA A 32 -0.94 3.89 13.01
N ALA A 33 0.13 3.94 13.81
CA ALA A 33 1.47 4.32 13.34
C ALA A 33 2.03 3.29 12.35
N GLU A 34 1.85 1.99 12.62
CA GLU A 34 2.28 0.91 11.74
C GLU A 34 1.50 0.93 10.42
N VAL A 35 0.18 1.12 10.47
CA VAL A 35 -0.69 1.25 9.30
C VAL A 35 -0.29 2.45 8.45
N SER A 36 -0.03 3.60 9.07
CA SER A 36 0.44 4.80 8.36
C SER A 36 1.80 4.60 7.70
N ALA A 37 2.72 3.91 8.37
CA ALA A 37 4.04 3.60 7.83
C ALA A 37 3.95 2.62 6.64
N ILE A 38 3.12 1.58 6.73
CA ILE A 38 2.84 0.65 5.63
C ILE A 38 2.24 1.42 4.45
N SER A 39 1.22 2.26 4.68
CA SER A 39 0.56 3.03 3.62
C SER A 39 1.55 3.90 2.84
N ARG A 40 2.46 4.59 3.52
CA ARG A 40 3.50 5.37 2.86
C ARG A 40 4.47 4.51 2.06
N ALA A 41 4.87 3.38 2.60
CA ALA A 41 5.82 2.48 1.95
C ALA A 41 5.27 1.85 0.67
N ILE A 42 3.99 1.46 0.65
CA ILE A 42 3.35 0.87 -0.53
C ILE A 42 3.02 1.92 -1.59
N LEU A 43 2.64 3.14 -1.20
CA LEU A 43 2.31 4.22 -2.14
C LEU A 43 3.54 4.85 -2.79
N ALA A 44 4.72 4.83 -2.15
CA ALA A 44 5.92 5.47 -2.65
C ALA A 44 6.27 5.09 -4.10
N PRO A 45 6.32 3.79 -4.49
CA PRO A 45 6.60 3.40 -5.87
C PRO A 45 5.55 3.93 -6.87
N GLY A 46 4.28 3.98 -6.48
CA GLY A 46 3.19 4.52 -7.30
C GLY A 46 3.31 6.02 -7.51
N VAL A 47 3.70 6.76 -6.50
CA VAL A 47 3.95 8.22 -6.58
C VAL A 47 5.15 8.50 -7.48
N ASP A 48 6.21 7.70 -7.41
CA ASP A 48 7.38 7.83 -8.31
C ASP A 48 6.98 7.58 -9.77
N VAL A 49 6.20 6.53 -10.06
CA VAL A 49 5.64 6.28 -11.40
C VAL A 49 4.80 7.46 -11.88
N ALA A 50 3.97 7.99 -11.02
CA ALA A 50 3.11 9.13 -11.33
C ALA A 50 3.92 10.37 -11.70
N ARG A 51 4.96 10.66 -10.93
CA ARG A 51 5.85 11.80 -11.12
C ARG A 51 6.64 11.71 -12.43
N ASP A 52 7.25 10.56 -12.69
CA ASP A 52 8.07 10.33 -13.86
C ASP A 52 7.22 10.22 -15.12
N GLY A 53 6.08 9.52 -15.05
CA GLY A 53 5.10 9.42 -16.13
C GLY A 53 4.50 10.75 -16.50
N ALA A 54 4.10 11.57 -15.54
CA ALA A 54 3.58 12.91 -15.76
C ALA A 54 4.63 13.84 -16.42
N SER A 55 5.88 13.76 -15.96
CA SER A 55 7.00 14.52 -16.52
C SER A 55 7.33 14.12 -17.96
N GLY A 56 7.25 12.83 -18.27
CA GLY A 56 7.45 12.29 -19.61
C GLY A 56 6.33 12.69 -20.57
N ALA A 57 5.08 12.55 -20.14
CA ALA A 57 3.90 12.94 -20.92
C ALA A 57 3.87 14.44 -21.20
N ALA A 58 4.18 15.29 -20.22
CA ALA A 58 4.24 16.74 -20.42
C ALA A 58 5.26 17.15 -21.49
N ARG A 59 6.41 16.47 -21.56
CA ARG A 59 7.41 16.70 -22.62
C ARG A 59 6.93 16.23 -23.99
N SER A 60 6.17 15.15 -24.06
CA SER A 60 5.62 14.61 -25.30
C SER A 60 4.45 15.43 -25.85
N LEU A 61 3.77 16.19 -24.98
CA LEU A 61 2.65 17.08 -25.31
C LEU A 61 3.11 18.52 -25.66
N SER A 62 4.41 18.81 -25.64
CA SER A 62 4.94 20.11 -26.02
C SER A 62 4.62 20.41 -27.52
N PRO A 63 4.11 21.59 -27.84
CA PRO A 63 3.71 21.94 -29.22
C PRO A 63 4.84 21.85 -30.25
N ASP A 64 6.10 21.90 -29.80
CA ASP A 64 7.29 21.74 -30.65
C ASP A 64 7.68 20.26 -30.89
N GLY A 65 7.17 19.33 -30.11
CA GLY A 65 7.24 17.91 -30.38
C GLY A 65 6.14 17.57 -31.36
N ALA A 66 6.48 17.36 -32.65
CA ALA A 66 5.54 17.01 -33.69
C ALA A 66 4.38 16.18 -33.15
N ALA A 67 3.21 16.79 -33.04
CA ALA A 67 1.96 16.14 -32.66
C ALA A 67 1.54 15.15 -33.77
N SER A 68 2.43 14.22 -34.08
CA SER A 68 2.14 13.04 -34.86
C SER A 68 1.20 12.23 -34.03
N SER A 69 -0.12 12.37 -34.32
CA SER A 69 -1.16 11.45 -33.92
C SER A 69 -0.73 10.59 -32.72
N LEU A 70 -1.03 11.02 -31.50
CA LEU A 70 -0.94 10.13 -30.34
C LEU A 70 -1.80 8.91 -30.69
N GLN A 71 -1.14 7.91 -31.24
CA GLN A 71 -1.73 6.62 -31.38
C GLN A 71 -2.09 6.20 -29.98
N THR A 72 -3.37 5.93 -29.75
CA THR A 72 -3.88 5.26 -28.57
C THR A 72 -3.18 3.91 -28.45
N GLY A 73 -1.98 3.93 -27.94
CA GLY A 73 -1.13 2.76 -27.73
C GLY A 73 -0.88 2.57 -26.26
N SER A 74 -0.92 1.31 -25.80
CA SER A 74 -0.48 0.95 -24.47
C SER A 74 1.01 0.65 -24.51
N ILE A 75 1.79 1.30 -23.66
CA ILE A 75 3.23 1.12 -23.52
C ILE A 75 3.47 0.30 -22.27
N PRO A 76 4.00 -0.93 -22.40
CA PRO A 76 4.35 -1.72 -21.21
C PRO A 76 5.56 -1.11 -20.51
N PHE A 77 5.57 -1.21 -19.17
CA PHE A 77 6.72 -0.83 -18.35
C PHE A 77 6.94 -1.83 -17.22
N GLY A 78 8.15 -1.87 -16.72
CA GLY A 78 8.50 -2.68 -15.54
C GLY A 78 9.83 -2.23 -14.97
N PHE A 79 9.91 -2.17 -13.66
CA PHE A 79 11.11 -1.84 -12.92
C PHE A 79 11.04 -2.40 -11.50
N THR A 80 12.16 -2.30 -10.80
CA THR A 80 12.24 -2.65 -9.38
C THR A 80 12.63 -1.40 -8.59
N ALA A 81 11.78 -1.00 -7.66
CA ALA A 81 12.03 0.11 -6.75
C ALA A 81 12.59 -0.43 -5.41
N PRO A 82 13.64 0.16 -4.85
CA PRO A 82 14.11 -0.22 -3.53
C PRO A 82 13.14 0.25 -2.45
N CYS A 83 12.90 -0.59 -1.45
CA CYS A 83 12.20 -0.18 -0.23
C CYS A 83 13.20 0.43 0.77
N GLN A 84 12.74 1.37 1.59
CA GLN A 84 13.53 1.98 2.65
C GLN A 84 13.07 1.42 4.01
N PRO A 85 13.95 0.84 4.84
CA PRO A 85 15.41 0.75 4.74
C PRO A 85 15.93 -0.46 3.94
N SER A 86 15.11 -1.44 3.58
CA SER A 86 15.53 -2.64 2.81
C SER A 86 14.35 -3.33 2.13
N GLY A 87 14.65 -4.27 1.23
CA GLY A 87 13.67 -4.94 0.38
C GLY A 87 13.47 -4.23 -0.94
N SER A 88 12.51 -4.67 -1.72
CA SER A 88 12.20 -4.08 -3.03
C SER A 88 10.73 -4.27 -3.37
N THR A 89 10.22 -3.43 -4.27
CA THR A 89 8.91 -3.62 -4.92
C THR A 89 9.12 -3.80 -6.41
N VAL A 90 8.67 -4.91 -6.94
CA VAL A 90 8.61 -5.13 -8.39
C VAL A 90 7.33 -4.50 -8.90
N VAL A 91 7.47 -3.62 -9.88
CA VAL A 91 6.37 -2.92 -10.53
C VAL A 91 6.32 -3.35 -11.98
N SER A 92 5.15 -3.74 -12.47
CA SER A 92 4.93 -4.07 -13.88
C SER A 92 3.54 -3.65 -14.31
N GLY A 93 3.43 -3.07 -15.50
CA GLY A 93 2.16 -2.53 -15.94
C GLY A 93 2.20 -1.97 -17.35
N SER A 94 1.20 -1.16 -17.65
CA SER A 94 1.08 -0.47 -18.91
C SER A 94 0.58 0.96 -18.71
N LEU A 95 1.02 1.85 -19.58
CA LEU A 95 0.66 3.25 -19.64
C LEU A 95 -0.02 3.53 -20.98
N SER A 96 -1.11 4.25 -20.97
CA SER A 96 -1.76 4.81 -22.15
C SER A 96 -1.97 6.30 -21.99
N ALA A 97 -1.90 7.04 -23.08
CA ALA A 97 -2.17 8.47 -23.12
C ALA A 97 -3.08 8.78 -24.29
N ALA A 98 -3.99 9.72 -24.10
CA ALA A 98 -4.87 10.26 -25.13
C ALA A 98 -4.83 11.77 -25.10
N TRP A 99 -4.86 12.38 -26.28
CA TRP A 99 -4.94 13.83 -26.45
C TRP A 99 -6.17 14.20 -27.26
N ASP A 100 -6.97 15.10 -26.73
CA ASP A 100 -8.09 15.70 -27.46
C ASP A 100 -7.65 17.07 -28.00
N PRO A 101 -7.42 17.20 -29.33
CA PRO A 101 -6.94 18.45 -29.93
C PRO A 101 -8.00 19.56 -29.94
N VAL A 102 -9.30 19.20 -29.82
CA VAL A 102 -10.39 20.18 -29.79
C VAL A 102 -10.54 20.77 -28.40
N ALA A 103 -10.57 19.94 -27.40
CA ALA A 103 -10.65 20.37 -26.00
C ALA A 103 -9.29 20.80 -25.43
N GLN A 104 -8.19 20.50 -26.12
CA GLN A 104 -6.81 20.72 -25.65
C GLN A 104 -6.51 20.09 -24.29
N VAL A 105 -7.07 18.90 -24.06
CA VAL A 105 -6.86 18.14 -22.82
C VAL A 105 -6.14 16.83 -23.09
N ALA A 106 -5.29 16.45 -22.15
CA ALA A 106 -4.62 15.16 -22.10
C ALA A 106 -5.22 14.30 -21.01
N ALA A 107 -5.39 13.03 -21.28
CA ALA A 107 -5.70 12.00 -20.30
C ALA A 107 -4.59 10.94 -20.32
N ILE A 108 -4.10 10.58 -19.14
CA ILE A 108 -3.11 9.52 -18.96
C ILE A 108 -3.76 8.47 -18.05
N HIS A 109 -3.64 7.24 -18.44
CA HIS A 109 -4.10 6.10 -17.66
C HIS A 109 -2.98 5.07 -17.56
N ALA A 110 -2.67 4.64 -16.34
CA ALA A 110 -1.77 3.51 -16.11
C ALA A 110 -2.43 2.48 -15.23
N ALA A 111 -2.16 1.21 -15.53
CA ALA A 111 -2.52 0.09 -14.68
C ALA A 111 -1.26 -0.75 -14.43
N ALA A 112 -0.99 -1.06 -13.17
CA ALA A 112 0.20 -1.79 -12.78
C ALA A 112 -0.08 -2.74 -11.62
N SER A 113 0.73 -3.80 -11.53
CA SER A 113 0.81 -4.67 -10.37
C SER A 113 2.08 -4.32 -9.59
N LEU A 114 1.94 -4.11 -8.29
CA LEU A 114 3.03 -3.87 -7.36
C LEU A 114 3.19 -5.10 -6.48
N ARG A 115 4.40 -5.63 -6.44
CA ARG A 115 4.73 -6.77 -5.60
C ARG A 115 5.85 -6.40 -4.63
N PRO A 116 5.52 -5.91 -3.43
CA PRO A 116 6.49 -5.76 -2.36
C PRO A 116 7.16 -7.09 -2.02
N GLN A 117 8.48 -7.09 -1.93
CA GLN A 117 9.30 -8.26 -1.62
C GLN A 117 10.13 -7.97 -0.37
N ALA A 118 9.65 -8.44 0.76
CA ALA A 118 10.30 -8.25 2.06
C ALA A 118 10.67 -6.78 2.32
N CYS A 119 9.77 -5.85 2.00
CA CYS A 119 9.98 -4.44 2.26
C CYS A 119 10.00 -4.17 3.75
N ALA A 120 11.13 -3.70 4.26
CA ALA A 120 11.21 -3.27 5.65
C ALA A 120 10.53 -1.91 5.80
N VAL A 121 9.69 -1.81 6.82
CA VAL A 121 8.94 -0.60 7.16
C VAL A 121 9.20 -0.27 8.61
N ARG A 122 9.65 0.95 8.88
CA ARG A 122 9.84 1.45 10.24
C ARG A 122 8.61 2.22 10.70
N ALA A 123 8.03 1.76 11.78
CA ALA A 123 6.97 2.46 12.48
C ALA A 123 7.44 2.82 13.90
N GLU A 124 6.78 3.78 14.52
CA GLU A 124 7.05 4.13 15.91
C GLU A 124 6.83 2.90 16.81
N GLY A 125 7.92 2.41 17.40
CA GLY A 125 7.91 1.26 18.33
C GLY A 125 7.92 -0.12 17.69
N ALA A 126 8.00 -0.27 16.35
CA ALA A 126 8.09 -1.57 15.69
C ALA A 126 8.75 -1.49 14.32
N ASP A 127 9.58 -2.50 14.02
CA ASP A 127 10.04 -2.77 12.66
C ASP A 127 9.16 -3.88 12.05
N LEU A 128 8.72 -3.64 10.81
CA LEU A 128 7.84 -4.52 10.06
C LEU A 128 8.54 -4.95 8.77
N THR A 129 8.24 -6.16 8.32
CA THR A 129 8.52 -6.61 6.96
C THR A 129 7.21 -6.86 6.23
N VAL A 130 7.04 -6.25 5.06
CA VAL A 130 5.82 -6.31 4.25
C VAL A 130 6.09 -7.02 2.94
N THR A 131 5.18 -7.90 2.55
CA THR A 131 5.24 -8.66 1.29
C THR A 131 3.87 -8.64 0.63
N GLY A 132 3.81 -8.46 -0.70
CA GLY A 132 2.56 -8.52 -1.47
C GLY A 132 1.96 -9.93 -1.45
N ASP A 133 0.62 -10.02 -1.42
CA ASP A 133 -0.07 -11.30 -1.32
C ASP A 133 -1.28 -11.41 -2.30
N PRO A 134 -1.05 -11.80 -3.54
CA PRO A 134 0.24 -11.95 -4.20
C PRO A 134 0.83 -10.60 -4.66
N SER A 135 0.00 -9.57 -4.84
CA SER A 135 0.35 -8.23 -5.32
C SER A 135 -0.69 -7.21 -4.91
N LEU A 136 -0.36 -5.95 -5.09
CA LEU A 136 -1.29 -4.83 -5.06
C LEU A 136 -1.52 -4.35 -6.49
N GLU A 137 -2.76 -4.05 -6.83
CA GLU A 137 -3.12 -3.49 -8.12
C GLU A 137 -3.18 -1.97 -8.01
N LEU A 138 -2.45 -1.29 -8.87
CA LEU A 138 -2.35 0.16 -8.93
C LEU A 138 -3.02 0.65 -10.21
N THR A 139 -3.89 1.65 -10.06
CA THR A 139 -4.43 2.42 -11.17
C THR A 139 -4.07 3.88 -10.99
N LEU A 140 -3.57 4.49 -12.06
CA LEU A 140 -3.27 5.91 -12.10
C LEU A 140 -4.08 6.55 -13.23
N THR A 141 -4.75 7.66 -12.91
CA THR A 141 -5.43 8.50 -13.88
C THR A 141 -4.95 9.92 -13.71
N ALA A 142 -4.44 10.53 -14.77
CA ALA A 142 -4.06 11.93 -14.75
C ALA A 142 -4.80 12.69 -15.87
N ALA A 143 -5.19 13.91 -15.56
CA ALA A 143 -5.75 14.87 -16.50
C ALA A 143 -4.89 16.12 -16.55
N GLY A 144 -4.73 16.68 -17.74
CA GLY A 144 -3.90 17.87 -17.95
C GLY A 144 -4.28 18.60 -19.23
N ASP A 145 -3.57 19.69 -19.49
CA ASP A 145 -3.67 20.49 -20.70
C ASP A 145 -2.26 20.86 -21.22
N ALA A 146 -2.18 21.76 -22.20
CA ALA A 146 -0.92 22.21 -22.75
C ALA A 146 0.04 22.85 -21.71
N THR A 147 -0.45 23.23 -20.54
CA THR A 147 0.35 23.80 -19.44
C THR A 147 0.83 22.76 -18.43
N GLY A 148 0.39 21.50 -18.55
CA GLY A 148 0.82 20.37 -17.73
C GLY A 148 -0.32 19.61 -17.05
N VAL A 149 0.06 18.67 -16.19
CA VAL A 149 -0.89 17.85 -15.40
C VAL A 149 -1.61 18.73 -14.38
N LYS A 150 -2.94 18.64 -14.33
CA LYS A 150 -3.80 19.42 -13.40
C LYS A 150 -4.25 18.61 -12.21
N ALA A 151 -4.50 17.35 -12.40
CA ALA A 151 -4.87 16.42 -11.34
C ALA A 151 -4.34 15.04 -11.66
N LEU A 152 -4.00 14.31 -10.60
CA LEU A 152 -3.58 12.92 -10.68
C LEU A 152 -4.24 12.18 -9.54
N LEU A 153 -4.95 11.12 -9.87
CA LEU A 153 -5.55 10.18 -8.93
C LEU A 153 -4.82 8.85 -9.07
N LEU A 154 -4.30 8.36 -7.96
CA LEU A 154 -3.70 7.05 -7.84
C LEU A 154 -4.58 6.23 -6.91
N THR A 155 -4.96 5.03 -7.31
CA THR A 155 -5.65 4.07 -6.44
C THR A 155 -4.84 2.80 -6.33
N GLU A 156 -4.82 2.21 -5.15
CA GLU A 156 -4.11 0.97 -4.87
C GLU A 156 -5.00 0.05 -4.07
N SER A 157 -5.11 -1.21 -4.51
CA SER A 157 -5.94 -2.22 -3.86
C SER A 157 -5.31 -3.60 -3.94
N GLY A 158 -5.63 -4.46 -2.97
CA GLY A 158 -5.12 -5.84 -2.92
C GLY A 158 -4.87 -6.30 -1.50
N ALA A 159 -3.96 -7.25 -1.34
CA ALA A 159 -3.61 -7.78 -0.03
C ALA A 159 -2.10 -7.80 0.17
N LEU A 160 -1.70 -7.72 1.42
CA LEU A 160 -0.31 -7.88 1.85
C LEU A 160 -0.22 -8.75 3.10
N SER A 161 0.90 -9.39 3.29
CA SER A 161 1.29 -10.01 4.54
C SER A 161 2.38 -9.19 5.22
N TRP A 162 2.40 -9.22 6.55
CA TRP A 162 3.35 -8.49 7.36
C TRP A 162 3.89 -9.35 8.50
N ILE A 163 5.12 -9.09 8.88
CA ILE A 163 5.81 -9.72 10.01
C ILE A 163 6.47 -8.63 10.83
N ARG A 164 6.25 -8.60 12.13
CA ARG A 164 6.97 -7.73 13.07
C ARG A 164 8.27 -8.35 13.55
N SER A 165 9.15 -7.53 14.10
CA SER A 165 10.40 -7.97 14.73
C SER A 165 10.18 -8.87 15.96
N ASP A 166 9.01 -8.81 16.61
CA ASP A 166 8.63 -9.72 17.71
C ASP A 166 8.12 -11.09 17.23
N GLY A 167 8.09 -11.34 15.91
CA GLY A 167 7.62 -12.57 15.29
C GLY A 167 6.11 -12.61 15.06
N SER A 168 5.33 -11.64 15.52
CA SER A 168 3.91 -11.57 15.19
C SER A 168 3.72 -11.26 13.72
N SER A 169 2.72 -11.85 13.09
CA SER A 169 2.48 -11.73 11.65
C SER A 169 0.99 -11.74 11.33
N GLY A 170 0.66 -11.29 10.15
CA GLY A 170 -0.72 -11.31 9.67
C GLY A 170 -0.83 -10.99 8.19
N ARG A 171 -2.05 -11.03 7.70
CA ARG A 171 -2.44 -10.63 6.34
C ARG A 171 -3.52 -9.58 6.45
N CYS A 172 -3.52 -8.63 5.53
CA CYS A 172 -4.57 -7.63 5.48
C CYS A 172 -4.83 -7.10 4.08
N GLU A 173 -6.02 -6.57 3.91
CA GLU A 173 -6.45 -5.89 2.70
C GLU A 173 -6.01 -4.43 2.71
N VAL A 174 -5.73 -3.92 1.52
CA VAL A 174 -5.38 -2.53 1.22
C VAL A 174 -6.37 -1.98 0.24
N GLN A 175 -6.88 -0.79 0.50
CA GLN A 175 -7.70 -0.02 -0.43
C GLN A 175 -7.47 1.46 -0.16
N VAL A 176 -6.59 2.09 -0.91
CA VAL A 176 -6.22 3.49 -0.73
C VAL A 176 -6.29 4.27 -2.03
N ALA A 177 -6.53 5.58 -1.91
CA ALA A 177 -6.48 6.52 -3.00
C ALA A 177 -5.60 7.70 -2.61
N ALA A 178 -4.76 8.15 -3.53
CA ALA A 178 -3.95 9.35 -3.38
C ALA A 178 -4.30 10.36 -4.47
N LEU A 179 -4.63 11.58 -4.08
CA LEU A 179 -4.96 12.68 -4.97
C LEU A 179 -3.86 13.74 -4.94
N LEU A 180 -3.34 14.08 -6.11
CA LEU A 180 -2.44 15.21 -6.34
C LEU A 180 -3.16 16.26 -7.17
N LEU A 181 -3.05 17.53 -6.77
CA LEU A 181 -3.54 18.66 -7.54
C LEU A 181 -2.39 19.53 -7.98
N ALA A 182 -2.50 20.10 -9.17
CA ALA A 182 -1.50 21.02 -9.69
C ALA A 182 -1.23 22.19 -8.71
N GLY A 183 0.06 22.54 -8.57
CA GLY A 183 0.47 23.63 -7.69
C GLY A 183 0.50 23.30 -6.20
N THR A 184 0.14 22.09 -5.81
CA THR A 184 0.31 21.63 -4.41
C THR A 184 1.59 20.79 -4.29
N PRO A 185 2.41 21.00 -3.25
CA PRO A 185 3.60 20.20 -3.01
C PRO A 185 3.30 18.87 -2.34
N ASN A 186 2.03 18.59 -2.05
CA ASN A 186 1.59 17.44 -1.27
C ASN A 186 0.52 16.64 -2.01
N TYR A 187 0.50 15.35 -1.76
CA TYR A 187 -0.62 14.48 -2.09
C TYR A 187 -1.48 14.20 -0.85
N HIS A 188 -2.76 13.95 -1.06
CA HIS A 188 -3.71 13.58 0.01
C HIS A 188 -4.10 12.11 -0.16
N VAL A 189 -3.95 11.32 0.89
CA VAL A 189 -4.25 9.89 0.92
C VAL A 189 -5.46 9.63 1.78
N THR A 190 -6.39 8.84 1.24
CA THR A 190 -7.55 8.34 1.98
C THR A 190 -7.77 6.87 1.68
N GLY A 191 -8.42 6.15 2.60
CA GLY A 191 -8.78 4.74 2.38
C GLY A 191 -8.69 3.88 3.61
N THR A 192 -8.41 2.60 3.42
CA THR A 192 -8.24 1.63 4.50
C THR A 192 -7.03 0.74 4.24
N VAL A 193 -6.28 0.47 5.30
CA VAL A 193 -5.18 -0.50 5.31
C VAL A 193 -5.33 -1.35 6.56
N CYS A 194 -5.40 -2.68 6.38
CA CYS A 194 -5.60 -3.64 7.48
C CYS A 194 -6.85 -3.35 8.33
N GLY A 195 -7.94 -2.89 7.70
CA GLY A 195 -9.18 -2.53 8.38
C GLY A 195 -9.15 -1.19 9.14
N THR A 196 -8.02 -0.47 9.12
CA THR A 196 -7.86 0.84 9.76
C THR A 196 -7.98 1.93 8.71
N SER A 197 -8.80 2.95 8.95
CA SER A 197 -8.90 4.12 8.08
C SER A 197 -7.59 4.90 8.09
N VAL A 198 -7.16 5.32 6.90
CA VAL A 198 -6.03 6.21 6.69
C VAL A 198 -6.51 7.50 6.06
N ASP A 199 -5.99 8.62 6.58
CA ASP A 199 -6.24 9.97 6.08
C ASP A 199 -5.02 10.81 6.44
N PHE A 200 -4.18 11.11 5.46
CA PHE A 200 -2.99 11.93 5.69
C PHE A 200 -2.53 12.63 4.42
N THR A 201 -1.72 13.66 4.58
CA THR A 201 -1.00 14.30 3.49
C THR A 201 0.48 13.95 3.55
N GLY A 202 1.10 13.80 2.38
CA GLY A 202 2.52 13.54 2.23
C GLY A 202 3.15 14.51 1.24
N PRO A 203 4.46 14.83 1.37
CA PRO A 203 5.20 15.61 0.39
C PRO A 203 5.42 14.80 -0.90
N LEU A 204 5.53 15.50 -2.03
CA LEU A 204 5.93 14.96 -3.33
C LEU A 204 7.44 14.79 -3.43
#